data_c36f114511ed37d9043f2954bc516d4f
#
_entry.id   c36f114511ed37d9043f2954bc516d4f
#
_cell.length_a   1.000
_cell.length_b   1.000
_cell.length_c   1.000
_cell.angle_alpha   90.00
_cell.angle_beta   90.00
_cell.angle_gamma   90.00
#
_symmetry.space_group_name_H-M   'P 1'
#
loop_
_entity.id
_entity.type
_entity.pdbx_description
1 polymer ?
#
loop_
_entity_poly.entity_id
_entity_poly.type
_entity_poly.pdbx_seq_one_letter_code
_entity_poly.pdbx_strand_id
1 'polypeptide(L)'
;MIEVAQGAMDTTSNEAHELLEKLEEGQAFMTTSCCPSYIELVEKHIPDLKPYVSTTGSPMYYAARIAKEKHPDAKIVFVGPCVAKRQEIRRDEAVDFILTFEEIGSILDGMDIRLEQAQPFSLAYTSVREAHGFAQAGGVMGAVKAVSYTHLRAHETLS
;
A
#
# COMPACT_ATOMS: atom_id res chain seq x y z
N MET A 1 1.69 -10.67 13.39
CA MET A 1 0.74 -9.92 12.54
C MET A 1 1.23 -8.49 12.40
N ILE A 2 1.13 -7.91 11.21
CA ILE A 2 1.54 -6.52 10.90
C ILE A 2 0.36 -5.85 10.21
N GLU A 3 0.09 -4.60 10.57
CA GLU A 3 -0.91 -3.77 9.92
C GLU A 3 -0.35 -3.19 8.62
N VAL A 4 -1.11 -3.30 7.53
CA VAL A 4 -0.69 -2.80 6.20
C VAL A 4 -0.49 -1.28 6.17
N ALA A 5 -1.12 -0.55 7.08
CA ALA A 5 -0.91 0.88 7.25
C ALA A 5 0.56 1.27 7.54
N GLN A 6 1.38 0.35 8.09
CA GLN A 6 2.83 0.60 8.21
C GLN A 6 3.50 0.69 6.84
N GLY A 7 3.16 -0.22 5.91
CA GLY A 7 3.66 -0.14 4.54
C GLY A 7 3.09 1.06 3.77
N ALA A 8 1.89 1.54 4.13
CA ALA A 8 1.32 2.74 3.54
C ALA A 8 2.11 4.02 3.87
N MET A 9 2.82 4.05 4.99
CA MET A 9 3.73 5.15 5.31
C MET A 9 4.89 5.23 4.31
N ASP A 10 5.52 4.09 4.03
CA ASP A 10 6.63 4.01 3.07
C ASP A 10 6.14 4.31 1.65
N THR A 11 4.99 3.76 1.24
CA THR A 11 4.37 4.11 -0.05
C THR A 11 4.15 5.61 -0.16
N THR A 12 3.54 6.25 0.84
CA THR A 12 3.25 7.68 0.83
C THR A 12 4.52 8.52 0.70
N SER A 13 5.55 8.19 1.49
CA SER A 13 6.83 8.91 1.46
C SER A 13 7.50 8.81 0.10
N ASN A 14 7.61 7.59 -0.44
CA ASN A 14 8.25 7.37 -1.72
C ASN A 14 7.46 7.98 -2.90
N GLU A 15 6.13 7.84 -2.92
CA GLU A 15 5.30 8.51 -3.95
C GLU A 15 5.36 10.03 -3.86
N ALA A 16 5.48 10.60 -2.65
CA ALA A 16 5.64 12.05 -2.50
C ALA A 16 6.97 12.56 -3.07
N HIS A 17 8.06 11.85 -2.83
CA HIS A 17 9.37 12.19 -3.43
C HIS A 17 9.33 12.03 -4.95
N GLU A 18 8.83 10.91 -5.45
CA GLU A 18 8.72 10.66 -6.90
C GLU A 18 7.85 11.72 -7.59
N LEU A 19 6.75 12.14 -6.94
CA LEU A 19 5.91 13.23 -7.47
C LEU A 19 6.69 14.54 -7.62
N LEU A 20 7.45 14.93 -6.59
CA LEU A 20 8.25 16.15 -6.64
C LEU A 20 9.31 16.11 -7.73
N GLU A 21 10.06 15.01 -7.83
CA GLU A 21 11.07 14.80 -8.88
C GLU A 21 10.45 14.91 -10.28
N LYS A 22 9.32 14.24 -10.52
CA LYS A 22 8.63 14.28 -11.82
C LYS A 22 8.08 15.67 -12.15
N LEU A 23 7.61 16.44 -11.17
CA LEU A 23 7.17 17.82 -11.38
C LEU A 23 8.35 18.74 -11.71
N GLU A 24 9.51 18.56 -11.08
CA GLU A 24 10.75 19.29 -11.39
C GLU A 24 11.26 18.98 -12.81
N GLU A 25 11.09 17.74 -13.27
CA GLU A 25 11.37 17.34 -14.65
C GLU A 25 10.37 17.89 -15.69
N GLY A 26 9.33 18.60 -15.25
CA GLY A 26 8.31 19.20 -16.10
C GLY A 26 7.14 18.30 -16.43
N GLN A 27 6.99 17.16 -15.75
CA GLN A 27 5.81 16.31 -15.90
C GLN A 27 4.58 16.99 -15.28
N ALA A 28 3.46 17.03 -16.00
CA ALA A 28 2.27 17.76 -15.58
C ALA A 28 1.53 17.14 -14.38
N PHE A 29 1.62 15.81 -14.21
CA PHE A 29 0.97 15.06 -13.12
C PHE A 29 1.60 13.68 -12.97
N MET A 30 1.29 13.03 -11.86
CA MET A 30 1.59 11.61 -11.60
C MET A 30 0.33 10.92 -11.07
N THR A 31 0.17 9.64 -11.37
CA THR A 31 -0.86 8.78 -10.79
C THR A 31 -0.21 7.74 -9.87
N THR A 32 -0.93 7.34 -8.83
CA THR A 32 -0.42 6.37 -7.85
C THR A 32 -0.42 4.93 -8.40
N SER A 33 0.44 4.07 -7.89
CA SER A 33 0.64 2.69 -8.36
C SER A 33 0.06 1.61 -7.45
N CYS A 34 -0.49 1.96 -6.29
CA CYS A 34 -0.88 0.99 -5.26
C CYS A 34 -2.07 0.08 -5.63
N CYS A 35 -2.81 0.38 -6.74
CA CYS A 35 -3.94 -0.41 -7.21
C CYS A 35 -3.55 -1.31 -8.40
N PRO A 36 -3.42 -2.64 -8.23
CA PRO A 36 -3.04 -3.53 -9.33
C PRO A 36 -4.06 -3.57 -10.47
N SER A 37 -5.35 -3.36 -10.20
CA SER A 37 -6.37 -3.26 -11.25
C SER A 37 -6.15 -2.01 -12.12
N TYR A 38 -5.73 -0.89 -11.52
CA TYR A 38 -5.41 0.32 -12.25
C TYR A 38 -4.17 0.12 -13.14
N ILE A 39 -3.13 -0.52 -12.62
CA ILE A 39 -1.93 -0.85 -13.40
C ILE A 39 -2.30 -1.71 -14.62
N GLU A 40 -3.09 -2.76 -14.42
CA GLU A 40 -3.57 -3.61 -15.52
C GLU A 40 -4.41 -2.84 -16.55
N LEU A 41 -5.26 -1.91 -16.09
CA LEU A 41 -6.04 -1.04 -16.96
C LEU A 41 -5.12 -0.18 -17.84
N VAL A 42 -4.13 0.47 -17.24
CA VAL A 42 -3.17 1.30 -17.96
C VAL A 42 -2.39 0.48 -18.97
N GLU A 43 -1.83 -0.65 -18.55
CA GLU A 43 -1.00 -1.49 -19.42
C GLU A 43 -1.77 -2.01 -20.64
N LYS A 44 -3.06 -2.39 -20.47
CA LYS A 44 -3.85 -3.06 -21.52
C LYS A 44 -4.67 -2.12 -22.37
N HIS A 45 -5.13 -1.01 -21.81
CA HIS A 45 -6.15 -0.18 -22.46
C HIS A 45 -5.77 1.29 -22.62
N ILE A 46 -4.83 1.81 -21.82
CA ILE A 46 -4.44 3.21 -21.84
C ILE A 46 -2.91 3.35 -21.72
N PRO A 47 -2.13 2.72 -22.63
CA PRO A 47 -0.66 2.65 -22.51
C PRO A 47 0.03 4.03 -22.47
N ASP A 48 -0.59 5.05 -23.01
CA ASP A 48 -0.09 6.43 -23.00
C ASP A 48 0.00 7.02 -21.57
N LEU A 49 -0.74 6.48 -20.62
CA LEU A 49 -0.64 6.86 -19.20
C LEU A 49 0.52 6.19 -18.46
N LYS A 50 1.15 5.17 -19.03
CA LYS A 50 2.21 4.42 -18.36
C LYS A 50 3.36 5.29 -17.84
N PRO A 51 3.86 6.32 -18.56
CA PRO A 51 4.91 7.21 -18.06
C PRO A 51 4.51 8.02 -16.82
N TYR A 52 3.21 8.20 -16.60
CA TYR A 52 2.66 8.99 -15.50
C TYR A 52 2.33 8.15 -14.26
N VAL A 53 2.44 6.84 -14.33
CA VAL A 53 2.20 5.95 -13.20
C VAL A 53 3.43 5.92 -12.31
N SER A 54 3.23 6.06 -10.99
CA SER A 54 4.30 5.90 -10.02
C SER A 54 4.95 4.51 -10.11
N THR A 55 6.23 4.44 -9.83
CA THR A 55 7.01 3.19 -9.77
C THR A 55 7.10 2.64 -8.35
N THR A 56 6.58 3.37 -7.38
CA THR A 56 6.61 3.04 -5.96
C THR A 56 5.83 1.76 -5.63
N GLY A 57 6.35 0.96 -4.72
CA GLY A 57 5.69 -0.24 -4.20
C GLY A 57 4.40 0.07 -3.45
N SER A 58 3.47 -0.89 -3.46
CA SER A 58 2.20 -0.74 -2.72
C SER A 58 2.40 -0.87 -1.19
N PRO A 59 1.40 -0.46 -0.38
CA PRO A 59 1.40 -0.74 1.06
C PRO A 59 1.61 -2.21 1.42
N MET A 60 1.06 -3.14 0.63
CA MET A 60 1.28 -4.56 0.80
C MET A 60 2.74 -4.95 0.62
N TYR A 61 3.38 -4.43 -0.42
CA TYR A 61 4.80 -4.66 -0.71
C TYR A 61 5.70 -4.25 0.46
N TYR A 62 5.56 -3.00 0.94
CA TYR A 62 6.40 -2.51 2.04
C TYR A 62 6.09 -3.21 3.36
N ALA A 63 4.82 -3.48 3.68
CA ALA A 63 4.46 -4.24 4.88
C ALA A 63 5.04 -5.65 4.87
N ALA A 64 5.06 -6.31 3.70
CA ALA A 64 5.67 -7.63 3.54
C ALA A 64 7.20 -7.58 3.76
N ARG A 65 7.88 -6.56 3.26
CA ARG A 65 9.32 -6.36 3.50
C ARG A 65 9.62 -6.14 4.98
N ILE A 66 8.87 -5.27 5.66
CA ILE A 66 8.97 -5.07 7.11
C ILE A 66 8.79 -6.41 7.86
N ALA A 67 7.83 -7.24 7.42
CA ALA A 67 7.59 -8.55 8.01
C ALA A 67 8.77 -9.51 7.79
N LYS A 68 9.34 -9.54 6.58
CA LYS A 68 10.50 -10.38 6.23
C LYS A 68 11.77 -9.96 6.96
N GLU A 69 11.99 -8.67 7.17
CA GLU A 69 13.14 -8.18 7.96
C GLU A 69 13.09 -8.69 9.39
N LYS A 70 11.90 -8.74 10.00
CA LYS A 70 11.70 -9.23 11.37
C LYS A 70 11.66 -10.76 11.48
N HIS A 71 11.20 -11.41 10.42
CA HIS A 71 10.95 -12.84 10.36
C HIS A 71 11.36 -13.41 8.99
N PRO A 72 12.68 -13.55 8.71
CA PRO A 72 13.17 -13.90 7.36
C PRO A 72 12.60 -15.21 6.81
N ASP A 73 12.42 -16.20 7.67
CA ASP A 73 11.94 -17.54 7.30
C ASP A 73 10.40 -17.67 7.30
N ALA A 74 9.68 -16.62 7.70
CA ALA A 74 8.22 -16.67 7.77
C ALA A 74 7.58 -16.64 6.37
N LYS A 75 6.49 -17.38 6.22
CA LYS A 75 5.58 -17.21 5.10
C LYS A 75 4.69 -15.99 5.30
N ILE A 76 4.62 -15.14 4.29
CA ILE A 76 3.82 -13.92 4.33
C ILE A 76 2.47 -14.17 3.69
N VAL A 77 1.41 -14.00 4.47
CA VAL A 77 0.03 -14.07 4.01
C VAL A 77 -0.59 -12.68 4.11
N PHE A 78 -0.97 -12.11 2.98
CA PHE A 78 -1.74 -10.86 2.98
C PHE A 78 -3.23 -11.18 3.05
N VAL A 79 -3.94 -10.49 3.95
CA VAL A 79 -5.39 -10.57 4.08
C VAL A 79 -5.99 -9.20 3.74
N GLY A 80 -6.91 -9.17 2.79
CA GLY A 80 -7.52 -7.90 2.36
C GLY A 80 -8.72 -8.10 1.43
N PRO A 81 -9.48 -7.03 1.11
CA PRO A 81 -10.73 -7.16 0.37
C PRO A 81 -10.56 -7.36 -1.13
N CYS A 82 -9.36 -7.20 -1.69
CA CYS A 82 -9.18 -7.05 -3.14
C CYS A 82 -8.51 -8.25 -3.78
N VAL A 83 -9.24 -8.98 -4.63
CA VAL A 83 -8.72 -10.12 -5.42
C VAL A 83 -7.61 -9.73 -6.40
N ALA A 84 -7.58 -8.48 -6.87
CA ALA A 84 -6.56 -8.00 -7.82
C ALA A 84 -5.15 -7.98 -7.21
N LYS A 85 -5.01 -7.99 -5.88
CA LYS A 85 -3.73 -8.16 -5.18
C LYS A 85 -3.01 -9.46 -5.57
N ARG A 86 -3.74 -10.48 -6.05
CA ARG A 86 -3.15 -11.70 -6.61
C ARG A 86 -2.32 -11.46 -7.87
N GLN A 87 -2.58 -10.40 -8.62
CA GLN A 87 -1.73 -10.03 -9.75
C GLN A 87 -0.43 -9.37 -9.30
N GLU A 88 -0.49 -8.62 -8.21
CA GLU A 88 0.68 -7.96 -7.65
C GLU A 88 1.73 -8.96 -7.19
N ILE A 89 1.35 -10.04 -6.50
CA ILE A 89 2.31 -11.08 -6.07
C ILE A 89 2.98 -11.85 -7.23
N ARG A 90 2.42 -11.81 -8.43
CA ARG A 90 3.07 -12.38 -9.63
C ARG A 90 4.22 -11.50 -10.12
N ARG A 91 4.22 -10.24 -9.75
CA ARG A 91 5.25 -9.26 -10.11
C ARG A 91 6.31 -9.11 -9.02
N ASP A 92 5.95 -9.47 -7.78
CA ASP A 92 6.78 -9.30 -6.60
C ASP A 92 6.63 -10.49 -5.65
N GLU A 93 7.75 -11.10 -5.29
CA GLU A 93 7.83 -12.30 -4.45
C GLU A 93 7.80 -11.98 -2.93
N ALA A 94 7.52 -10.73 -2.52
CA ALA A 94 7.52 -10.35 -1.10
C ALA A 94 6.40 -11.03 -0.29
N VAL A 95 5.28 -11.38 -0.95
CA VAL A 95 4.11 -12.04 -0.35
C VAL A 95 3.95 -13.43 -0.93
N ASP A 96 3.81 -14.44 -0.08
CA ASP A 96 3.64 -15.83 -0.51
C ASP A 96 2.17 -16.15 -0.87
N PHE A 97 1.20 -15.63 -0.11
CA PHE A 97 -0.23 -15.93 -0.29
C PHE A 97 -1.12 -14.70 -0.11
N ILE A 98 -2.25 -14.68 -0.82
CA ILE A 98 -3.32 -13.68 -0.68
C ILE A 98 -4.61 -14.38 -0.28
N LEU A 99 -5.24 -13.90 0.76
CA LEU A 99 -6.60 -14.29 1.16
C LEU A 99 -7.51 -13.05 1.15
N THR A 100 -8.72 -13.21 0.62
CA THR A 100 -9.76 -12.20 0.79
C THR A 100 -10.40 -12.30 2.17
N PHE A 101 -11.19 -11.29 2.56
CA PHE A 101 -11.93 -11.35 3.82
C PHE A 101 -12.97 -12.48 3.83
N GLU A 102 -13.57 -12.79 2.68
CA GLU A 102 -14.49 -13.91 2.53
C GLU A 102 -13.76 -15.26 2.70
N GLU A 103 -12.57 -15.39 2.14
CA GLU A 103 -11.78 -16.61 2.25
C GLU A 103 -11.29 -16.86 3.67
N ILE A 104 -10.78 -15.83 4.36
CA ILE A 104 -10.39 -15.99 5.78
C ILE A 104 -11.61 -16.24 6.65
N GLY A 105 -12.74 -15.58 6.37
CA GLY A 105 -14.01 -15.85 7.05
C GLY A 105 -14.44 -17.31 6.91
N SER A 106 -14.36 -17.86 5.70
CA SER A 106 -14.69 -19.28 5.45
C SER A 106 -13.73 -20.24 6.18
N ILE A 107 -12.43 -19.90 6.28
CA ILE A 107 -11.46 -20.68 7.06
C ILE A 107 -11.84 -20.67 8.55
N LEU A 108 -12.12 -19.51 9.11
CA LEU A 108 -12.50 -19.37 10.53
C LEU A 108 -13.80 -20.15 10.83
N ASP A 109 -14.80 -20.06 9.95
CA ASP A 109 -16.05 -20.80 10.07
C ASP A 109 -15.81 -22.33 10.03
N GLY A 110 -14.95 -22.79 9.08
CA GLY A 110 -14.58 -24.20 8.98
C GLY A 110 -13.79 -24.73 10.19
N MET A 111 -13.16 -23.84 10.95
CA MET A 111 -12.46 -24.15 12.20
C MET A 111 -13.33 -23.94 13.45
N ASP A 112 -14.61 -23.59 13.30
CA ASP A 112 -15.55 -23.22 14.36
C ASP A 112 -15.02 -22.07 15.26
N ILE A 113 -14.29 -21.13 14.67
CA ILE A 113 -13.77 -19.93 15.36
C ILE A 113 -14.79 -18.81 15.25
N ARG A 114 -15.37 -18.40 16.38
CA ARG A 114 -16.34 -17.30 16.47
C ARG A 114 -15.62 -16.01 16.84
N LEU A 115 -15.61 -15.04 15.91
CA LEU A 115 -14.92 -13.76 16.10
C LEU A 115 -15.51 -12.95 17.27
N GLU A 116 -16.83 -13.06 17.51
CA GLU A 116 -17.52 -12.39 18.61
C GLU A 116 -17.03 -12.88 20.01
N GLN A 117 -16.44 -14.06 20.06
CA GLN A 117 -15.90 -14.65 21.29
C GLN A 117 -14.38 -14.46 21.41
N ALA A 118 -13.74 -13.94 20.36
CA ALA A 118 -12.29 -13.73 20.37
C ALA A 118 -11.91 -12.58 21.31
N GLN A 119 -10.80 -12.74 21.99
CA GLN A 119 -10.28 -11.67 22.85
C GLN A 119 -9.66 -10.57 21.98
N PRO A 120 -9.93 -9.29 22.27
CA PRO A 120 -9.27 -8.19 21.58
C PRO A 120 -7.76 -8.27 21.68
N PHE A 121 -7.08 -8.03 20.57
CA PHE A 121 -5.63 -7.99 20.52
C PHE A 121 -5.15 -6.65 19.95
N SER A 122 -4.24 -5.98 20.64
CA SER A 122 -3.63 -4.75 20.15
C SER A 122 -2.31 -5.05 19.45
N LEU A 123 -2.17 -4.55 18.23
CA LEU A 123 -0.89 -4.62 17.52
C LEU A 123 0.13 -3.70 18.20
N ALA A 124 1.36 -4.19 18.36
CA ALA A 124 2.46 -3.46 18.99
C ALA A 124 2.95 -2.26 18.15
N TYR A 125 2.49 -2.14 16.91
CA TYR A 125 2.93 -1.11 15.97
C TYR A 125 1.76 -0.23 15.60
N THR A 126 1.94 1.07 15.81
CA THR A 126 0.97 2.09 15.39
C THR A 126 1.51 2.80 14.15
N SER A 127 0.66 2.96 13.15
CA SER A 127 0.91 3.80 11.98
C SER A 127 0.30 5.19 12.19
N VAL A 128 0.78 6.18 11.44
CA VAL A 128 0.24 7.54 11.50
C VAL A 128 -1.16 7.61 10.88
N ARG A 129 -1.91 8.65 11.25
CA ARG A 129 -3.31 8.85 10.83
C ARG A 129 -3.48 8.83 9.31
N GLU A 130 -2.55 9.41 8.57
CA GLU A 130 -2.55 9.50 7.12
C GLU A 130 -2.48 8.12 6.46
N ALA A 131 -1.72 7.20 7.04
CA ALA A 131 -1.62 5.82 6.58
C ALA A 131 -2.92 5.02 6.76
N HIS A 132 -3.69 5.28 7.82
CA HIS A 132 -5.01 4.68 8.00
C HIS A 132 -6.05 5.23 7.01
N GLY A 133 -5.86 6.44 6.50
CA GLY A 133 -6.72 7.05 5.49
C GLY A 133 -6.64 6.39 4.10
N PHE A 134 -5.64 5.54 3.85
CA PHE A 134 -5.38 4.94 2.53
C PHE A 134 -6.58 4.17 1.95
N ALA A 135 -7.38 3.54 2.80
CA ALA A 135 -8.55 2.77 2.39
C ALA A 135 -9.81 3.62 2.06
N GLN A 136 -9.73 4.93 2.29
CA GLN A 136 -10.83 5.85 1.98
C GLN A 136 -10.72 6.37 0.55
N ALA A 137 -11.84 6.79 -0.04
CA ALA A 137 -11.84 7.41 -1.36
C ALA A 137 -10.97 8.68 -1.36
N GLY A 138 -10.00 8.75 -2.28
CA GLY A 138 -9.02 9.84 -2.34
C GLY A 138 -7.93 9.81 -1.25
N GLY A 139 -7.92 8.80 -0.37
CA GLY A 139 -7.01 8.72 0.76
C GLY A 139 -5.54 8.66 0.35
N VAL A 140 -5.21 7.89 -0.67
CA VAL A 140 -3.84 7.80 -1.21
C VAL A 140 -3.37 9.16 -1.71
N MET A 141 -4.16 9.81 -2.57
CA MET A 141 -3.85 11.15 -3.08
C MET A 141 -3.73 12.18 -1.94
N GLY A 142 -4.63 12.13 -0.96
CA GLY A 142 -4.60 13.00 0.20
C GLY A 142 -3.34 12.84 1.04
N ALA A 143 -2.90 11.60 1.28
CA ALA A 143 -1.68 11.29 2.01
C ALA A 143 -0.42 11.78 1.26
N VAL A 144 -0.30 11.47 -0.03
CA VAL A 144 0.83 11.92 -0.88
C VAL A 144 0.89 13.44 -0.93
N LYS A 145 -0.23 14.14 -1.14
CA LYS A 145 -0.28 15.62 -1.13
C LYS A 145 0.15 16.21 0.21
N ALA A 146 -0.30 15.64 1.33
CA ALA A 146 0.05 16.14 2.66
C ALA A 146 1.57 16.06 2.91
N VAL A 147 2.20 14.94 2.54
CA VAL A 147 3.65 14.75 2.68
C VAL A 147 4.41 15.65 1.71
N SER A 148 4.04 15.70 0.42
CA SER A 148 4.67 16.57 -0.57
C SER A 148 4.62 18.04 -0.15
N TYR A 149 3.49 18.49 0.39
CA TYR A 149 3.32 19.89 0.84
C TYR A 149 4.22 20.24 2.03
N THR A 150 4.42 19.30 2.97
CA THR A 150 5.34 19.52 4.09
C THR A 150 6.80 19.58 3.62
N HIS A 151 7.19 18.78 2.64
CA HIS A 151 8.52 18.85 2.03
C HIS A 151 8.76 20.16 1.28
N LEU A 152 7.82 20.62 0.47
CA LEU A 152 7.91 21.90 -0.24
C LEU A 152 8.08 23.08 0.73
N ARG A 153 7.29 23.12 1.80
CA ARG A 153 7.43 24.18 2.83
C ARG A 153 8.76 24.14 3.57
N ALA A 154 9.32 22.96 3.81
CA ALA A 154 10.63 22.86 4.44
C ALA A 154 11.73 23.47 3.56
N HIS A 155 11.64 23.37 2.25
CA HIS A 155 12.58 24.00 1.31
C HIS A 155 12.41 25.53 1.24
N GLU A 156 11.18 26.05 1.31
CA GLU A 156 10.90 27.49 1.31
C GLU A 156 11.40 28.20 2.59
N THR A 157 11.47 27.51 3.73
CA THR A 157 11.93 28.09 5.00
C THR A 157 13.45 28.07 5.19
N LEU A 158 14.19 27.39 4.31
CA LEU A 158 15.65 27.28 4.33
C LEU A 158 16.34 28.15 3.26
N SER A 159 15.58 28.85 2.43
CA SER A 159 16.03 29.83 1.44
C SER A 159 15.81 31.25 1.91
#